data_8a9d6e28863a3c66796bf0d1cc1ecdf6
#
_entry.id   8a9d6e28863a3c66796bf0d1cc1ecdf6
#
_cell.length_a   1.000
_cell.length_b   1.000
_cell.length_c   1.000
_cell.angle_alpha   90.00
_cell.angle_beta   90.00
_cell.angle_gamma   90.00
#
_symmetry.space_group_name_H-M   'P 1'
#
loop_
_entity.id
_entity.type
_entity.pdbx_description
1 polymer ?
#
loop_
_entity_poly.entity_id
_entity_poly.type
_entity_poly.pdbx_seq_one_letter_code
_entity_poly.pdbx_strand_id
1 'polypeptide(L)'
;SSAFDRINVRRLFIFIENAIEAAARDQLFEFNDEITRTNFVNIVEPFLRDVQSKRGITDYVVVCDETNNTASIIDNNEFVADIYVKPARSINFIGLTFVATRTGVAFEEIIGSV
;
A
#
# COMPACT_ATOMS: atom_id res chain seq x y z
N SER A 1 -11.41 8.56 22.61
CA SER A 1 -10.10 8.71 23.20
C SER A 1 -9.01 8.29 22.23
N SER A 2 -7.79 8.71 22.50
CA SER A 2 -6.67 8.41 21.64
C SER A 2 -6.37 6.90 21.56
N ALA A 3 -6.59 6.17 22.65
CA ALA A 3 -6.36 4.72 22.67
C ALA A 3 -7.36 3.99 21.77
N PHE A 4 -8.61 4.40 21.82
CA PHE A 4 -9.64 3.84 20.95
C PHE A 4 -9.36 4.15 19.49
N ASP A 5 -8.94 5.36 19.20
CA ASP A 5 -8.61 5.77 17.85
C ASP A 5 -7.42 4.96 17.28
N ARG A 6 -6.43 4.67 18.13
CA ARG A 6 -5.29 3.84 17.73
C ARG A 6 -5.70 2.42 17.38
N ILE A 7 -6.62 1.83 18.13
CA ILE A 7 -7.13 0.49 17.86
C ILE A 7 -7.85 0.47 16.50
N ASN A 8 -8.70 1.47 16.26
CA ASN A 8 -9.41 1.57 14.99
C ASN A 8 -8.47 1.77 13.81
N VAL A 9 -7.46 2.60 13.98
CA VAL A 9 -6.45 2.84 12.94
C VAL A 9 -5.68 1.55 12.66
N ARG A 10 -5.31 0.80 13.70
CA ARG A 10 -4.59 -0.45 13.53
C ARG A 10 -5.42 -1.48 12.75
N ARG A 11 -6.69 -1.61 13.09
CA ARG A 11 -7.60 -2.50 12.37
C ARG A 11 -7.76 -2.10 10.91
N LEU A 12 -7.85 -0.80 10.67
CA LEU A 12 -7.95 -0.28 9.31
C LEU A 12 -6.72 -0.67 8.48
N PHE A 13 -5.52 -0.51 9.04
CA PHE A 13 -4.30 -0.85 8.33
C PHE A 13 -4.19 -2.34 8.07
N ILE A 14 -4.54 -3.17 9.03
CA ILE A 14 -4.54 -4.62 8.85
C ILE A 14 -5.51 -4.99 7.72
N PHE A 15 -6.68 -4.38 7.70
CA PHE A 15 -7.66 -4.60 6.64
C PHE A 15 -7.11 -4.20 5.27
N ILE A 16 -6.50 -3.03 5.18
CA ILE A 16 -5.92 -2.54 3.93
C ILE A 16 -4.78 -3.45 3.47
N GLU A 17 -3.87 -3.80 4.37
CA GLU A 17 -2.74 -4.66 4.06
C GLU A 17 -3.19 -6.03 3.56
N ASN A 18 -4.14 -6.65 4.25
CA ASN A 18 -4.64 -7.97 3.86
C ASN A 18 -5.35 -7.93 2.51
N ALA A 19 -6.14 -6.89 2.26
CA ALA A 19 -6.87 -6.77 1.01
C ALA A 19 -5.92 -6.54 -0.17
N ILE A 20 -4.91 -5.71 0.01
CA ILE A 20 -3.93 -5.45 -1.05
C ILE A 20 -3.08 -6.69 -1.31
N GLU A 21 -2.65 -7.37 -0.26
CA GLU A 21 -1.89 -8.61 -0.41
C GLU A 21 -2.69 -9.66 -1.17
N ALA A 22 -3.96 -9.85 -0.84
CA ALA A 22 -4.81 -10.80 -1.54
C ALA A 22 -5.02 -10.44 -3.00
N ALA A 23 -5.25 -9.16 -3.28
CA ALA A 23 -5.46 -8.69 -4.66
C ALA A 23 -4.20 -8.78 -5.49
N ALA A 24 -3.04 -8.57 -4.89
CA ALA A 24 -1.77 -8.55 -5.59
C ALA A 24 -1.17 -9.93 -5.79
N ARG A 25 -1.61 -10.92 -5.01
CA ARG A 25 -0.99 -12.25 -4.98
C ARG A 25 -0.89 -12.90 -6.36
N ASP A 26 -1.92 -12.75 -7.17
CA ASP A 26 -1.96 -13.39 -8.48
C ASP A 26 -1.21 -12.61 -9.54
N GLN A 27 -0.83 -11.36 -9.25
CA GLN A 27 -0.23 -10.46 -10.25
C GLN A 27 1.28 -10.29 -10.10
N LEU A 28 1.84 -10.68 -8.95
CA LEU A 28 3.20 -10.31 -8.58
C LEU A 28 4.27 -11.33 -8.97
N PHE A 29 3.91 -12.40 -9.64
CA PHE A 29 4.85 -13.43 -10.02
C PHE A 29 5.40 -13.27 -11.44
N GLU A 30 5.05 -12.17 -12.09
CA GLU A 30 5.53 -11.88 -13.42
C GLU A 30 6.71 -10.91 -13.35
N PHE A 31 6.72 -9.91 -14.18
CA PHE A 31 7.85 -9.01 -14.28
C PHE A 31 7.56 -7.70 -13.56
N ASN A 32 8.59 -7.09 -12.99
CA ASN A 32 8.48 -5.73 -12.48
C ASN A 32 8.70 -4.77 -13.66
N ASP A 33 7.68 -4.53 -14.42
CA ASP A 33 7.68 -3.61 -15.54
C ASP A 33 6.58 -2.57 -15.40
N GLU A 34 6.54 -1.62 -16.31
CA GLU A 34 5.56 -0.54 -16.26
C GLU A 34 4.13 -1.06 -16.30
N ILE A 35 3.87 -2.10 -17.08
CA ILE A 35 2.53 -2.68 -17.22
C ILE A 35 2.09 -3.29 -15.90
N THR A 36 2.95 -4.06 -15.26
CA THR A 36 2.64 -4.70 -13.98
C THR A 36 2.41 -3.65 -12.89
N ARG A 37 3.24 -2.62 -12.85
CA ARG A 37 3.09 -1.53 -11.89
C ARG A 37 1.77 -0.78 -12.10
N THR A 38 1.43 -0.50 -13.35
CA THR A 38 0.17 0.17 -13.68
C THR A 38 -1.04 -0.69 -13.29
N ASN A 39 -0.96 -1.99 -13.55
CA ASN A 39 -2.03 -2.91 -13.17
C ASN A 39 -2.22 -2.96 -11.65
N PHE A 40 -1.12 -2.94 -10.90
CA PHE A 40 -1.19 -2.90 -9.45
C PHE A 40 -1.90 -1.65 -8.96
N VAL A 41 -1.51 -0.49 -9.49
CA VAL A 41 -2.15 0.78 -9.14
C VAL A 41 -3.64 0.76 -9.48
N ASN A 42 -4.00 0.21 -10.63
CA ASN A 42 -5.39 0.11 -11.08
C ASN A 42 -6.24 -0.82 -10.20
N ILE A 43 -5.61 -1.71 -9.45
CA ILE A 43 -6.30 -2.55 -8.47
C ILE A 43 -6.40 -1.84 -7.13
N VAL A 44 -5.33 -1.20 -6.70
CA VAL A 44 -5.24 -0.63 -5.37
C VAL A 44 -6.03 0.68 -5.24
N GLU A 45 -5.96 1.55 -6.24
CA GLU A 45 -6.64 2.84 -6.15
C GLU A 45 -8.16 2.75 -6.01
N PRO A 46 -8.86 1.93 -6.78
CA PRO A 46 -10.31 1.77 -6.59
C PRO A 46 -10.65 1.21 -5.21
N PHE A 47 -9.83 0.30 -4.69
CA PHE A 47 -10.04 -0.24 -3.36
C PHE A 47 -9.89 0.86 -2.30
N LEU A 48 -8.85 1.68 -2.39
CA LEU A 48 -8.65 2.78 -1.44
C LEU A 48 -9.74 3.85 -1.57
N ARG A 49 -10.21 4.08 -2.79
CA ARG A 49 -11.35 5.00 -3.02
C ARG A 49 -12.60 4.48 -2.34
N ASP A 50 -12.82 3.17 -2.36
CA ASP A 50 -13.95 2.57 -1.66
C ASP A 50 -13.82 2.74 -0.14
N VAL A 51 -12.62 2.52 0.40
CA VAL A 51 -12.36 2.76 1.83
C VAL A 51 -12.60 4.23 2.19
N GLN A 52 -12.19 5.15 1.31
CA GLN A 52 -12.42 6.57 1.50
C GLN A 52 -13.92 6.89 1.51
N SER A 53 -14.67 6.30 0.59
CA SER A 53 -16.12 6.54 0.51
C SER A 53 -16.84 6.04 1.77
N LYS A 54 -16.29 5.03 2.43
CA LYS A 54 -16.80 4.50 3.69
C LYS A 54 -16.24 5.23 4.91
N ARG A 55 -15.52 6.31 4.68
CA ARG A 55 -14.96 7.20 5.71
C ARG A 55 -13.91 6.55 6.61
N GLY A 56 -13.25 5.51 6.12
CA GLY A 56 -12.13 4.92 6.83
C GLY A 56 -10.87 5.77 6.72
N ILE A 57 -10.68 6.41 5.58
CA ILE A 57 -9.58 7.33 5.32
C ILE A 57 -10.12 8.60 4.69
N THR A 58 -9.37 9.69 4.77
CA THR A 58 -9.76 10.96 4.15
C THR A 58 -8.98 11.23 2.87
N ASP A 59 -7.81 10.62 2.71
CA ASP A 59 -6.99 10.79 1.52
C ASP A 59 -6.04 9.61 1.37
N TYR A 60 -5.51 9.43 0.15
CA TYR A 60 -4.53 8.39 -0.11
C TYR A 60 -3.65 8.79 -1.30
N VAL A 61 -2.45 8.22 -1.33
CA VAL A 61 -1.53 8.35 -2.46
C VAL A 61 -0.88 6.99 -2.68
N VAL A 62 -0.81 6.55 -3.93
CA VAL A 62 -0.14 5.30 -4.29
C VAL A 62 1.01 5.64 -5.22
N VAL A 63 2.22 5.25 -4.85
CA VAL A 63 3.42 5.44 -5.66
C VAL A 63 3.97 4.07 -6.02
N CYS A 64 3.90 3.73 -7.29
CA CYS A 64 4.45 2.47 -7.80
C CYS A 64 4.96 2.73 -9.21
N ASP A 65 6.19 3.21 -9.28
CA ASP A 65 6.81 3.61 -10.54
C ASP A 65 8.33 3.44 -10.45
N GLU A 66 9.05 4.07 -11.35
CA GLU A 66 10.51 3.95 -11.42
C GLU A 66 11.23 4.60 -10.24
N THR A 67 10.57 5.51 -9.53
CA THR A 67 11.18 6.20 -8.40
C THR A 67 11.40 5.27 -7.22
N ASN A 68 10.50 4.32 -7.01
CA ASN A 68 10.65 3.32 -5.94
C ASN A 68 10.94 1.90 -6.44
N ASN A 69 10.83 1.67 -7.74
CA ASN A 69 11.28 0.41 -8.37
C ASN A 69 12.52 0.70 -9.22
N THR A 70 13.64 0.84 -8.53
CA THR A 70 14.92 1.15 -9.16
C THR A 70 15.47 -0.07 -9.88
N ALA A 71 16.53 0.12 -10.66
CA ALA A 71 17.21 -0.98 -11.35
C ALA A 71 17.67 -2.05 -10.35
N SER A 72 18.16 -1.65 -9.19
CA SER A 72 18.59 -2.57 -8.14
C SER A 72 17.43 -3.41 -7.61
N ILE A 73 16.28 -2.78 -7.37
CA ILE A 73 15.07 -3.48 -6.92
C ILE A 73 14.63 -4.51 -7.97
N ILE A 74 14.59 -4.09 -9.24
CA ILE A 74 14.18 -4.96 -10.33
C ILE A 74 15.18 -6.12 -10.49
N ASP A 75 16.47 -5.85 -10.40
CA ASP A 75 17.52 -6.87 -10.52
C ASP A 75 17.44 -7.89 -9.39
N ASN A 76 16.97 -7.48 -8.22
CA ASN A 76 16.80 -8.39 -7.09
C ASN A 76 15.46 -9.13 -7.14
N ASN A 77 14.69 -8.98 -8.20
CA ASN A 77 13.38 -9.60 -8.37
C ASN A 77 12.40 -9.18 -7.26
N GLU A 78 12.49 -7.93 -6.86
CA GLU A 78 11.58 -7.33 -5.90
C GLU A 78 10.62 -6.37 -6.60
N PHE A 79 9.49 -6.13 -5.95
CA PHE A 79 8.47 -5.19 -6.42
C PHE A 79 8.08 -4.34 -5.22
N VAL A 80 8.13 -3.03 -5.36
CA VAL A 80 7.88 -2.10 -4.26
C VAL A 80 6.78 -1.13 -4.63
N ALA A 81 5.83 -0.97 -3.73
CA ALA A 81 4.79 0.06 -3.86
C ALA A 81 4.66 0.78 -2.53
N ASP A 82 4.65 2.09 -2.57
CA ASP A 82 4.45 2.93 -1.40
C ASP A 82 3.03 3.44 -1.39
N ILE A 83 2.31 3.16 -0.32
CA ILE A 83 0.92 3.54 -0.16
C ILE A 83 0.82 4.43 1.07
N TYR A 84 0.38 5.65 0.86
CA TYR A 84 0.19 6.61 1.95
C TYR A 84 -1.29 6.80 2.15
N VAL A 85 -1.75 6.61 3.38
CA VAL A 85 -3.15 6.80 3.73
C VAL A 85 -3.24 7.77 4.90
N LYS A 86 -4.26 8.60 4.85
CA LYS A 86 -4.57 9.53 5.94
C LYS A 86 -5.82 9.02 6.62
N PRO A 87 -5.70 8.44 7.83
CA PRO A 87 -6.87 7.94 8.54
C PRO A 87 -7.86 9.06 8.86
N ALA A 88 -9.13 8.70 9.00
CA ALA A 88 -10.13 9.65 9.41
C ALA A 88 -9.73 10.26 10.75
N ARG A 89 -9.94 11.56 10.90
CA ARG A 89 -9.58 12.35 12.09
C ARG A 89 -8.09 12.49 12.33
N SER A 90 -7.27 12.11 11.36
CA SER A 90 -5.83 12.32 11.43
C SER A 90 -5.43 13.46 10.50
N ILE A 91 -4.41 14.21 10.88
CA ILE A 91 -3.83 15.24 10.02
C ILE A 91 -2.58 14.75 9.32
N ASN A 92 -2.13 13.54 9.64
CA ASN A 92 -0.90 12.97 9.08
C ASN A 92 -1.19 11.77 8.21
N PHE A 93 -0.39 11.63 7.15
CA PHE A 93 -0.35 10.40 6.37
C PHE A 93 0.47 9.34 7.10
N ILE A 94 0.10 8.10 6.91
CA ILE A 94 0.89 6.96 7.36
C ILE A 94 1.27 6.16 6.13
N GLY A 95 2.56 5.84 6.02
CA GLY A 95 3.09 5.11 4.88
C GLY A 95 3.07 3.61 5.11
N LEU A 96 2.65 2.87 4.09
CA LEU A 96 2.72 1.42 4.04
C LEU A 96 3.57 1.07 2.83
N THR A 97 4.72 0.47 3.05
CA THR A 97 5.56 0.00 1.96
C THR A 97 5.27 -1.47 1.72
N PHE A 98 4.75 -1.76 0.55
CA PHE A 98 4.47 -3.12 0.10
C PHE A 98 5.69 -3.62 -0.65
N VAL A 99 6.23 -4.76 -0.21
CA VAL A 99 7.38 -5.38 -0.86
C VAL A 99 7.02 -6.82 -1.23
N ALA A 100 7.12 -7.14 -2.51
CA ALA A 100 6.90 -8.49 -2.99
C ALA A 100 8.21 -9.06 -3.48
N THR A 101 8.49 -10.30 -3.11
CA THR A 101 9.65 -11.05 -3.55
C THR A 101 9.18 -12.41 -4.07
N ARG A 102 10.10 -13.21 -4.57
CA ARG A 102 9.76 -14.57 -5.01
C ARG A 102 9.23 -15.44 -3.89
N THR A 103 9.59 -15.14 -2.65
CA THR A 103 9.24 -15.97 -1.50
C THR A 103 8.01 -15.49 -0.75
N GLY A 104 7.51 -14.31 -1.08
CA GLY A 104 6.30 -13.81 -0.43
C GLY A 104 6.18 -12.31 -0.49
N VAL A 105 5.19 -11.80 0.23
CA VAL A 105 4.92 -10.37 0.31
C VAL A 105 5.02 -9.93 1.77
N ALA A 106 5.39 -8.68 1.97
CA ALA A 106 5.50 -8.09 3.30
C ALA A 106 5.14 -6.62 3.23
N PHE A 107 4.69 -6.08 4.36
CA PHE A 107 4.44 -4.66 4.51
C PHE A 107 5.36 -4.09 5.59
N GLU A 108 5.88 -2.92 5.32
CA GLU A 108 6.55 -2.12 6.32
C GLU A 108 5.71 -0.89 6.59
N GLU A 109 5.38 -0.66 7.84
CA GLU A 109 4.62 0.51 8.24
C GLU A 109 5.59 1.62 8.60
N ILE A 110 5.45 2.77 7.96
CA ILE A 110 6.24 3.95 8.28
C ILE A 110 5.30 4.90 9.01
N ILE A 111 5.45 4.96 10.32
CA ILE A 111 4.64 5.82 11.16
C ILE A 111 5.32 7.17 11.26
N GLY A 112 4.69 8.19 10.72
CA GLY A 112 5.24 9.53 10.76
C GLY A 112 4.54 10.43 9.76
N SER A 113 4.93 11.68 9.76
CA SER A 113 4.42 12.64 8.78
C SER A 113 5.14 12.46 7.45
N VAL A 114 4.38 12.53 6.42
CA VAL A 114 4.91 12.51 5.06
C VAL A 114 4.85 13.90 4.50
#